data_f82fe9ac4e8cf8cab212bed7276a71c0
#
_entry.id   f82fe9ac4e8cf8cab212bed7276a71c0
#
_cell.length_a   1.000
_cell.length_b   1.000
_cell.length_c   1.000
_cell.angle_alpha   90.00
_cell.angle_beta   90.00
_cell.angle_gamma   90.00
#
_symmetry.space_group_name_H-M   'P 1'
#
loop_
_entity.id
_entity.type
_entity.pdbx_description
1 polymer ?
#
loop_
_entity_poly.entity_id
_entity_poly.type
_entity_poly.pdbx_seq_one_letter_code
_entity_poly.pdbx_strand_id
1 'polypeptide(L)'
;VPAGVTVTCENNHVTVKGPKGEIAKQFSPELGIAVEDGVITVTRPTDDKEHRSLHGLTRTLIANMVEGVTNGYSKTLIIEGVGYRAAKKGKEVVLSVGFSHPVNVPETDDIKLDVPQPNTIVVSGIDKQAVGQYAAEIREKRPPEPYNGKGIRYENEHIIRKEGKAGKGKK
;
A
#
# COMPACT_ATOMS: atom_id res chain seq x y z
N VAL A 1 -19.36 -0.97 11.01
CA VAL A 1 -19.24 -1.92 9.89
C VAL A 1 -20.24 -1.54 8.80
N PRO A 2 -19.78 -1.24 7.60
CA PRO A 2 -20.69 -0.90 6.51
C PRO A 2 -21.56 -2.08 6.08
N ALA A 3 -22.67 -1.79 5.41
CA ALA A 3 -23.51 -2.81 4.86
C ALA A 3 -22.74 -3.63 3.82
N GLY A 4 -22.96 -4.94 3.81
CA GLY A 4 -22.27 -5.84 2.89
C GLY A 4 -20.91 -6.32 3.39
N VAL A 5 -20.48 -5.87 4.56
CA VAL A 5 -19.24 -6.33 5.18
C VAL A 5 -19.57 -7.23 6.36
N THR A 6 -18.94 -8.40 6.40
CA THR A 6 -19.11 -9.36 7.47
C THR A 6 -17.80 -9.46 8.27
N VAL A 7 -17.89 -9.37 9.59
CA VAL A 7 -16.74 -9.47 10.47
C VAL A 7 -16.95 -10.63 11.43
N THR A 8 -15.98 -11.52 11.51
CA THR A 8 -16.00 -12.61 12.51
C THR A 8 -14.72 -12.53 13.33
N CYS A 9 -14.83 -12.87 14.61
CA CYS A 9 -13.70 -12.84 15.52
C CYS A 9 -13.73 -14.11 16.37
N GLU A 10 -12.63 -14.85 16.37
CA GLU A 10 -12.48 -16.05 17.16
C GLU A 10 -11.06 -16.08 17.71
N ASN A 11 -10.93 -16.10 19.04
CA ASN A 11 -9.62 -16.09 19.72
C ASN A 11 -8.71 -14.97 19.21
N ASN A 12 -9.30 -13.78 18.99
CA ASN A 12 -8.62 -12.59 18.44
C ASN A 12 -8.08 -12.78 17.03
N HIS A 13 -8.55 -13.81 16.33
CA HIS A 13 -8.32 -13.95 14.91
C HIS A 13 -9.52 -13.32 14.20
N VAL A 14 -9.30 -12.16 13.60
CA VAL A 14 -10.36 -11.35 12.99
C VAL A 14 -10.37 -11.57 11.48
N THR A 15 -11.53 -11.96 10.96
CA THR A 15 -11.74 -12.12 9.53
C THR A 15 -12.77 -11.10 9.07
N VAL A 16 -12.41 -10.31 8.06
CA VAL A 16 -13.29 -9.28 7.50
C VAL A 16 -13.53 -9.62 6.03
N LYS A 17 -14.79 -9.76 5.68
CA LYS A 17 -15.20 -10.11 4.31
C LYS A 17 -16.11 -9.03 3.76
N GLY A 18 -15.82 -8.56 2.55
CA GLY A 18 -16.60 -7.51 1.90
C GLY A 18 -16.62 -7.67 0.39
N PRO A 19 -17.21 -6.71 -0.32
CA PRO A 19 -17.39 -6.80 -1.78
C PRO A 19 -16.08 -6.86 -2.57
N LYS A 20 -14.97 -6.37 -2.00
CA LYS A 20 -13.67 -6.41 -2.68
C LYS A 20 -12.85 -7.64 -2.34
N GLY A 21 -13.19 -8.36 -1.28
CA GLY A 21 -12.44 -9.56 -0.90
C GLY A 21 -12.51 -9.84 0.59
N GLU A 22 -11.59 -10.64 1.07
CA GLU A 22 -11.53 -11.08 2.46
C GLU A 22 -10.12 -10.92 3.02
N ILE A 23 -10.01 -10.40 4.23
CA ILE A 23 -8.73 -10.27 4.95
C ILE A 23 -8.91 -10.89 6.34
N ALA A 24 -7.93 -11.66 6.78
CA ALA A 24 -7.90 -12.22 8.12
C ALA A 24 -6.55 -11.92 8.77
N LYS A 25 -6.57 -11.55 10.05
CA LYS A 25 -5.35 -11.28 10.82
C LYS A 25 -5.52 -11.75 12.26
N GLN A 26 -4.43 -12.20 12.86
CA GLN A 26 -4.38 -12.56 14.26
C GLN A 26 -3.88 -11.37 15.07
N PHE A 27 -4.62 -11.01 16.11
CA PHE A 27 -4.25 -9.91 17.00
C PHE A 27 -3.82 -10.44 18.37
N SER A 28 -3.24 -9.55 19.18
CA SER A 28 -2.74 -9.90 20.50
C SER A 28 -3.85 -10.47 21.39
N PRO A 29 -3.61 -11.60 22.06
CA PRO A 29 -4.60 -12.18 22.98
C PRO A 29 -4.82 -11.34 24.23
N GLU A 30 -3.97 -10.36 24.49
CA GLU A 30 -4.12 -9.46 25.63
C GLU A 30 -5.27 -8.48 25.46
N LEU A 31 -5.72 -8.26 24.23
CA LEU A 31 -6.81 -7.33 23.94
C LEU A 31 -8.13 -8.06 23.83
N GLY A 32 -9.22 -7.36 24.17
CA GLY A 32 -10.56 -7.87 23.93
C GLY A 32 -11.10 -7.34 22.62
N ILE A 33 -11.58 -8.22 21.76
CA ILE A 33 -12.20 -7.85 20.50
C ILE A 33 -13.58 -8.47 20.45
N ALA A 34 -14.61 -7.62 20.31
CA ALA A 34 -16.00 -8.06 20.23
C ALA A 34 -16.68 -7.44 19.02
N VAL A 35 -17.57 -8.20 18.40
CA VAL A 35 -18.36 -7.74 17.25
C VAL A 35 -19.84 -7.88 17.62
N GLU A 36 -20.54 -6.75 17.71
CA GLU A 36 -21.98 -6.72 18.02
C GLU A 36 -22.69 -5.66 17.20
N ASP A 37 -23.81 -6.01 16.60
CA ASP A 37 -24.70 -5.08 15.90
C ASP A 37 -23.97 -4.15 14.90
N GLY A 38 -23.02 -4.72 14.16
CA GLY A 38 -22.27 -3.96 13.18
C GLY A 38 -21.19 -3.07 13.77
N VAL A 39 -20.89 -3.20 15.04
CA VAL A 39 -19.85 -2.43 15.73
C VAL A 39 -18.75 -3.36 16.23
N ILE A 40 -17.53 -3.03 15.93
CA ILE A 40 -16.36 -3.77 16.41
C ILE A 40 -15.77 -2.97 17.55
N THR A 41 -15.68 -3.61 18.73
CA THR A 41 -15.14 -2.97 19.93
C THR A 41 -13.82 -3.62 20.29
N VAL A 42 -12.78 -2.81 20.48
CA VAL A 42 -11.48 -3.26 20.94
C VAL A 42 -11.26 -2.69 22.36
N THR A 43 -10.99 -3.58 23.30
CA THR A 43 -10.76 -3.17 24.70
C THR A 43 -9.37 -3.60 25.14
N ARG A 44 -8.85 -2.93 26.16
CA ARG A 44 -7.55 -3.28 26.74
C ARG A 44 -7.69 -3.53 28.24
N PRO A 45 -6.88 -4.45 28.79
CA PRO A 45 -7.00 -4.78 30.23
C PRO A 45 -6.46 -3.71 31.16
N THR A 46 -5.49 -2.91 30.71
CA THR A 46 -4.91 -1.82 31.54
C THR A 46 -4.64 -0.61 30.66
N ASP A 47 -4.29 0.50 31.33
CA ASP A 47 -3.91 1.74 30.65
C ASP A 47 -2.40 1.93 30.55
N ASP A 48 -1.61 0.88 30.75
CA ASP A 48 -0.17 1.04 30.61
C ASP A 48 0.21 1.31 29.15
N LYS A 49 1.42 1.79 28.95
CA LYS A 49 1.87 2.26 27.65
C LYS A 49 1.79 1.18 26.57
N GLU A 50 2.17 -0.05 26.91
CA GLU A 50 2.15 -1.16 25.98
C GLU A 50 0.74 -1.50 25.52
N HIS A 51 -0.21 -1.61 26.48
CA HIS A 51 -1.60 -1.93 26.15
C HIS A 51 -2.28 -0.82 25.38
N ARG A 52 -1.97 0.45 25.69
CA ARG A 52 -2.52 1.58 24.93
C ARG A 52 -2.01 1.58 23.48
N SER A 53 -0.73 1.28 23.30
CA SER A 53 -0.14 1.19 21.96
C SER A 53 -0.74 0.07 21.14
N LEU A 54 -0.88 -1.11 21.73
CA LEU A 54 -1.51 -2.26 21.08
C LEU A 54 -2.97 -1.99 20.76
N HIS A 55 -3.69 -1.35 21.68
CA HIS A 55 -5.09 -1.02 21.47
C HIS A 55 -5.27 -0.08 20.25
N GLY A 56 -4.49 1.00 20.21
CA GLY A 56 -4.56 1.94 19.09
C GLY A 56 -4.17 1.30 17.76
N LEU A 57 -3.09 0.52 17.75
CA LEU A 57 -2.65 -0.17 16.54
C LEU A 57 -3.70 -1.16 16.04
N THR A 58 -4.25 -1.98 16.94
CA THR A 58 -5.25 -2.98 16.58
C THR A 58 -6.49 -2.34 16.01
N ARG A 59 -6.97 -1.27 16.66
CA ARG A 59 -8.13 -0.53 16.19
C ARG A 59 -7.91 0.01 14.78
N THR A 60 -6.74 0.59 14.53
CA THR A 60 -6.38 1.14 13.22
C THR A 60 -6.31 0.03 12.17
N LEU A 61 -5.68 -1.09 12.49
CA LEU A 61 -5.56 -2.21 11.54
C LEU A 61 -6.92 -2.79 11.18
N ILE A 62 -7.82 -2.94 12.15
CA ILE A 62 -9.17 -3.44 11.88
C ILE A 62 -9.93 -2.45 11.01
N ALA A 63 -9.84 -1.16 11.29
CA ALA A 63 -10.48 -0.14 10.46
C ALA A 63 -9.96 -0.19 9.03
N ASN A 64 -8.65 -0.38 8.84
CA ASN A 64 -8.05 -0.51 7.52
C ASN A 64 -8.55 -1.76 6.80
N MET A 65 -8.74 -2.86 7.51
CA MET A 65 -9.28 -4.09 6.93
C MET A 65 -10.70 -3.87 6.40
N VAL A 66 -11.55 -3.24 7.21
CA VAL A 66 -12.93 -2.96 6.83
C VAL A 66 -12.98 -2.05 5.60
N GLU A 67 -12.18 -1.00 5.59
CA GLU A 67 -12.15 -0.09 4.46
C GLU A 67 -11.57 -0.76 3.21
N GLY A 68 -10.56 -1.59 3.36
CA GLY A 68 -9.94 -2.30 2.25
C GLY A 68 -10.91 -3.23 1.54
N VAL A 69 -11.69 -4.02 2.30
CA VAL A 69 -12.66 -4.94 1.68
C VAL A 69 -13.88 -4.21 1.13
N THR A 70 -14.11 -2.96 1.54
CA THR A 70 -15.24 -2.15 1.07
C THR A 70 -14.86 -1.35 -0.17
N ASN A 71 -13.79 -0.57 -0.12
CA ASN A 71 -13.38 0.37 -1.16
C ASN A 71 -12.07 0.00 -1.85
N GLY A 72 -11.23 -0.78 -1.19
CA GLY A 72 -9.88 -1.07 -1.66
C GLY A 72 -8.92 0.08 -1.41
N TYR A 73 -7.65 -0.19 -1.61
CA TYR A 73 -6.59 0.83 -1.52
C TYR A 73 -5.84 0.86 -2.83
N SER A 74 -5.31 2.01 -3.18
CA SER A 74 -4.46 2.14 -4.36
C SER A 74 -3.35 3.15 -4.13
N LYS A 75 -2.24 2.91 -4.80
CA LYS A 75 -1.12 3.85 -4.89
C LYS A 75 -0.80 4.03 -6.36
N THR A 76 -0.60 5.26 -6.76
CA THR A 76 -0.24 5.58 -8.14
C THR A 76 1.22 5.98 -8.19
N LEU A 77 1.96 5.36 -9.10
CA LEU A 77 3.39 5.65 -9.30
C LEU A 77 3.56 6.29 -10.66
N ILE A 78 4.42 7.28 -10.72
CA ILE A 78 4.74 8.00 -11.95
C ILE A 78 6.18 7.69 -12.33
N ILE A 79 6.39 7.36 -13.60
CA ILE A 79 7.71 7.09 -14.16
C ILE A 79 8.15 8.31 -14.93
N GLU A 80 9.29 8.88 -14.58
CA GLU A 80 9.87 10.02 -15.28
C GLU A 80 11.23 9.67 -15.85
N GLY A 81 11.47 10.13 -17.06
CA GLY A 81 12.74 9.92 -17.76
C GLY A 81 12.50 9.58 -19.22
N VAL A 82 13.36 10.11 -20.08
CA VAL A 82 13.28 9.83 -21.52
C VAL A 82 13.56 8.34 -21.74
N GLY A 83 12.64 7.66 -22.43
CA GLY A 83 12.76 6.23 -22.68
C GLY A 83 12.29 5.35 -21.54
N TYR A 84 11.96 5.93 -20.38
CA TYR A 84 11.42 5.18 -19.26
C TYR A 84 9.93 4.98 -19.46
N ARG A 85 9.47 3.76 -19.34
CA ARG A 85 8.05 3.45 -19.53
C ARG A 85 7.66 2.13 -18.89
N ALA A 86 6.36 1.93 -18.78
CA ALA A 86 5.79 0.67 -18.30
C ALA A 86 4.75 0.16 -19.31
N ALA A 87 4.60 -1.14 -19.36
CA ALA A 87 3.56 -1.77 -20.17
C ALA A 87 3.02 -2.98 -19.41
N LYS A 88 1.72 -3.16 -19.44
CA LYS A 88 1.10 -4.32 -18.81
C LYS A 88 0.99 -5.45 -19.81
N LYS A 89 1.47 -6.64 -19.42
CA LYS A 89 1.38 -7.86 -20.25
C LYS A 89 0.77 -8.96 -19.40
N GLY A 90 -0.51 -9.26 -19.63
CA GLY A 90 -1.21 -10.27 -18.86
C GLY A 90 -1.27 -9.88 -17.38
N LYS A 91 -0.65 -10.69 -16.53
CA LYS A 91 -0.64 -10.45 -15.08
C LYS A 91 0.66 -9.85 -14.60
N GLU A 92 1.43 -9.24 -15.46
CA GLU A 92 2.66 -8.56 -15.02
C GLU A 92 2.85 -7.24 -15.75
N VAL A 93 3.66 -6.39 -15.14
CA VAL A 93 4.05 -5.11 -15.71
C VAL A 93 5.52 -5.18 -16.06
N VAL A 94 5.84 -4.77 -17.29
CA VAL A 94 7.21 -4.73 -17.78
C VAL A 94 7.69 -3.29 -17.73
N LEU A 95 8.78 -3.05 -17.01
CA LEU A 95 9.36 -1.72 -16.84
C LEU A 95 10.60 -1.57 -17.69
N SER A 96 10.69 -0.47 -18.42
CA SER A 96 11.90 -0.04 -19.12
C SER A 96 12.37 1.23 -18.44
N VAL A 97 13.35 1.12 -17.56
CA VAL A 97 13.77 2.24 -16.68
C VAL A 97 15.28 2.44 -16.68
N GLY A 98 15.87 2.29 -17.85
CA GLY A 98 17.29 2.57 -18.02
C GLY A 98 18.23 1.42 -17.73
N PHE A 99 17.69 0.22 -17.50
CA PHE A 99 18.51 -0.98 -17.36
C PHE A 99 18.75 -1.63 -18.75
N SER A 100 19.75 -2.48 -18.82
CA SER A 100 20.05 -3.19 -20.06
C SER A 100 18.99 -4.20 -20.46
N HIS A 101 18.11 -4.56 -19.53
CA HIS A 101 17.00 -5.47 -19.78
C HIS A 101 15.76 -4.95 -19.06
N PRO A 102 14.56 -5.34 -19.50
CA PRO A 102 13.35 -4.93 -18.81
C PRO A 102 13.21 -5.58 -17.45
N VAL A 103 12.52 -4.90 -16.55
CA VAL A 103 12.23 -5.41 -15.21
C VAL A 103 10.77 -5.86 -15.21
N ASN A 104 10.52 -7.10 -14.85
CA ASN A 104 9.16 -7.65 -14.78
C ASN A 104 8.64 -7.55 -13.35
N VAL A 105 7.41 -7.05 -13.23
CA VAL A 105 6.74 -6.91 -11.92
C VAL A 105 5.42 -7.68 -12.02
N PRO A 106 5.32 -8.86 -11.42
CA PRO A 106 4.10 -9.65 -11.50
C PRO A 106 3.02 -9.17 -10.53
N GLU A 107 1.76 -9.42 -10.90
CA GLU A 107 0.67 -9.28 -9.95
C GLU A 107 0.69 -10.45 -8.97
N THR A 108 0.12 -10.23 -7.79
CA THR A 108 -0.08 -11.31 -6.81
C THR A 108 -1.57 -11.47 -6.55
N ASP A 109 -1.94 -12.48 -5.75
CA ASP A 109 -3.35 -12.69 -5.41
C ASP A 109 -3.94 -11.50 -4.69
N ASP A 110 -3.13 -10.79 -3.91
CA ASP A 110 -3.56 -9.65 -3.11
C ASP A 110 -3.36 -8.31 -3.80
N ILE A 111 -2.58 -8.26 -4.87
CA ILE A 111 -2.18 -7.01 -5.52
C ILE A 111 -2.50 -7.07 -7.01
N LYS A 112 -3.20 -6.05 -7.47
CA LYS A 112 -3.47 -5.85 -8.89
C LYS A 112 -2.68 -4.67 -9.41
N LEU A 113 -2.19 -4.78 -10.62
CA LEU A 113 -1.43 -3.73 -11.28
C LEU A 113 -2.15 -3.27 -12.53
N ASP A 114 -2.13 -1.97 -12.77
CA ASP A 114 -2.68 -1.40 -13.99
C ASP A 114 -1.74 -0.33 -14.53
N VAL A 115 -1.73 -0.17 -15.83
CA VAL A 115 -0.90 0.84 -16.51
C VAL A 115 -1.82 1.62 -17.46
N PRO A 116 -2.54 2.63 -16.92
CA PRO A 116 -3.43 3.43 -17.77
C PRO A 116 -2.67 4.28 -18.77
N GLN A 117 -1.42 4.63 -18.46
CA GLN A 117 -0.53 5.37 -19.35
C GLN A 117 0.88 4.78 -19.24
N PRO A 118 1.72 4.93 -20.28
CA PRO A 118 3.06 4.35 -20.23
C PRO A 118 3.95 4.84 -19.08
N ASN A 119 3.61 5.98 -18.49
CA ASN A 119 4.37 6.54 -17.37
C ASN A 119 3.65 6.43 -16.03
N THR A 120 2.55 5.69 -15.97
CA THR A 120 1.73 5.58 -14.77
C THR A 120 1.46 4.13 -14.42
N ILE A 121 1.72 3.76 -13.17
CA ILE A 121 1.42 2.42 -12.65
C ILE A 121 0.49 2.60 -11.46
N VAL A 122 -0.64 1.88 -11.47
CA VAL A 122 -1.57 1.86 -10.34
C VAL A 122 -1.47 0.52 -9.64
N VAL A 123 -1.11 0.56 -8.36
CA VAL A 123 -1.02 -0.63 -7.50
C VAL A 123 -2.25 -0.62 -6.61
N SER A 124 -3.06 -1.65 -6.68
CA SER A 124 -4.30 -1.71 -5.90
C SER A 124 -4.47 -3.05 -5.19
N GLY A 125 -5.24 -3.04 -4.12
CA GLY A 125 -5.52 -4.23 -3.33
C GLY A 125 -6.39 -3.90 -2.14
N ILE A 126 -6.75 -4.91 -1.38
CA ILE A 126 -7.62 -4.74 -0.22
C ILE A 126 -6.83 -4.53 1.07
N ASP A 127 -5.55 -4.90 1.11
CA ASP A 127 -4.70 -4.74 2.29
C ASP A 127 -3.80 -3.53 2.12
N LYS A 128 -4.02 -2.52 2.93
CA LYS A 128 -3.25 -1.26 2.87
C LYS A 128 -1.74 -1.51 3.00
N GLN A 129 -1.35 -2.40 3.90
CA GLN A 129 0.07 -2.70 4.11
C GLN A 129 0.68 -3.37 2.87
N ALA A 130 -0.03 -4.32 2.28
CA ALA A 130 0.45 -5.02 1.08
C ALA A 130 0.56 -4.05 -0.10
N VAL A 131 -0.42 -3.19 -0.30
CA VAL A 131 -0.40 -2.20 -1.37
C VAL A 131 0.77 -1.24 -1.18
N GLY A 132 0.96 -0.72 0.02
CA GLY A 132 2.06 0.18 0.32
C GLY A 132 3.42 -0.47 0.14
N GLN A 133 3.57 -1.69 0.63
CA GLN A 133 4.83 -2.43 0.52
C GLN A 133 5.17 -2.71 -0.94
N TYR A 134 4.19 -3.17 -1.72
CA TYR A 134 4.45 -3.49 -3.11
C TYR A 134 4.76 -2.25 -3.95
N ALA A 135 4.05 -1.15 -3.69
CA ALA A 135 4.35 0.12 -4.35
C ALA A 135 5.76 0.60 -4.02
N ALA A 136 6.18 0.46 -2.76
CA ALA A 136 7.54 0.81 -2.35
C ALA A 136 8.59 -0.05 -3.05
N GLU A 137 8.34 -1.35 -3.18
CA GLU A 137 9.24 -2.26 -3.89
C GLU A 137 9.39 -1.89 -5.36
N ILE A 138 8.28 -1.51 -6.01
CA ILE A 138 8.34 -1.04 -7.40
C ILE A 138 9.14 0.24 -7.51
N ARG A 139 8.92 1.18 -6.59
CA ARG A 139 9.64 2.45 -6.58
C ARG A 139 11.14 2.22 -6.41
N GLU A 140 11.53 1.26 -5.60
CA GLU A 140 12.95 0.96 -5.36
C GLU A 140 13.65 0.32 -6.56
N LYS A 141 12.90 -0.18 -7.53
CA LYS A 141 13.52 -0.68 -8.77
C LYS A 141 14.32 0.42 -9.47
N ARG A 142 13.85 1.64 -9.38
CA ARG A 142 14.54 2.81 -9.91
C ARG A 142 14.09 4.05 -9.17
N PRO A 143 14.65 4.34 -7.98
CA PRO A 143 14.24 5.51 -7.22
C PRO A 143 14.51 6.82 -7.95
N PRO A 144 13.78 7.89 -7.65
CA PRO A 144 14.03 9.18 -8.28
C PRO A 144 15.44 9.67 -7.95
N GLU A 145 16.16 10.11 -8.95
CA GLU A 145 17.47 10.67 -8.72
C GLU A 145 17.37 12.14 -8.31
N PRO A 146 18.33 12.65 -7.51
CA PRO A 146 18.20 14.00 -6.96
C PRO A 146 18.49 15.13 -7.95
N TYR A 147 19.09 14.83 -9.10
CA TYR A 147 19.47 15.89 -10.05
C TYR A 147 18.45 16.12 -11.15
N ASN A 148 18.06 15.07 -11.86
CA ASN A 148 17.11 15.18 -12.98
C ASN A 148 15.72 14.68 -12.62
N GLY A 149 15.57 13.99 -11.50
CA GLY A 149 14.30 13.44 -11.09
C GLY A 149 13.85 12.20 -11.86
N LYS A 150 14.76 11.59 -12.63
CA LYS A 150 14.44 10.36 -13.36
C LYS A 150 14.22 9.20 -12.40
N GLY A 151 13.22 8.40 -12.66
CA GLY A 151 12.93 7.23 -11.86
C GLY A 151 11.45 7.07 -11.60
N ILE A 152 11.12 6.25 -10.63
CA ILE A 152 9.74 5.95 -10.24
C ILE A 152 9.45 6.66 -8.93
N ARG A 153 8.39 7.46 -8.90
CA ARG A 153 7.96 8.17 -7.69
C ARG A 153 6.47 7.99 -7.45
N TYR A 154 6.02 8.31 -6.25
CA TYR A 154 4.60 8.35 -5.99
C TYR A 154 3.99 9.56 -6.69
N GLU A 155 2.72 9.47 -7.05
CA GLU A 155 2.03 10.55 -7.77
C GLU A 155 2.08 11.87 -7.01
N ASN A 156 1.91 11.82 -5.70
CA ASN A 156 1.89 13.00 -4.85
C ASN A 156 3.24 13.30 -4.19
N GLU A 157 4.29 12.58 -4.58
CA GLU A 157 5.61 12.77 -4.00
C GLU A 157 6.28 13.99 -4.61
N HIS A 158 6.80 14.85 -3.74
CA HIS A 158 7.62 15.98 -4.18
C HIS A 158 9.09 15.58 -4.10
N ILE A 159 9.76 15.61 -5.25
CA ILE A 159 11.17 15.25 -5.32
C ILE A 159 12.00 16.50 -5.14
N ILE A 160 12.82 16.51 -4.09
CA ILE A 160 13.76 17.60 -3.86
C ILE A 160 14.96 17.34 -4.76
N ARG A 161 15.09 18.18 -5.79
CA ARG A 161 16.20 18.08 -6.72
C ARG A 161 17.42 18.83 -6.20
N LYS A 162 18.57 18.21 -6.34
CA LYS A 162 19.83 18.86 -6.01
C LYS A 162 20.38 19.55 -7.24
N GLU A 163 21.06 20.66 -7.04
CA GLU A 163 21.74 21.32 -8.13
C GLU A 163 23.00 20.54 -8.48
N GLY A 164 23.30 20.47 -9.77
CA GLY A 164 24.56 19.91 -10.23
C GLY A 164 25.69 20.89 -9.95
N LYS A 165 26.91 20.51 -10.36
CA LYS A 165 28.09 21.36 -10.13
C LYS A 165 27.93 22.75 -10.72
N ALA A 166 27.30 22.86 -11.88
CA ALA A 166 27.13 24.16 -12.54
C ALA A 166 26.14 25.05 -11.81
N GLY A 167 25.25 24.49 -11.02
CA GLY A 167 24.21 25.21 -10.31
C GLY A 167 24.51 25.50 -8.86
N LYS A 168 25.58 24.93 -8.32
CA LYS A 168 25.81 24.95 -6.88
C LYS A 168 26.02 26.34 -6.29
N GLY A 169 26.41 27.30 -7.07
CA GLY A 169 26.58 28.68 -6.60
C GLY A 169 25.30 29.48 -6.50
N LYS A 170 24.21 28.93 -6.97
CA LYS A 170 22.93 29.63 -6.95
C LYS A 170 22.21 29.48 -5.63
N LYS A 171 21.34 30.43 -5.34
CA LYS A 171 20.59 30.39 -4.07
C LYS A 171 19.10 30.49 -4.28
#